data_6dce8aeeb6cb3f9e5e8f9c628f00f5a0
#
_entry.id   6dce8aeeb6cb3f9e5e8f9c628f00f5a0
#
_cell.length_a   1.000
_cell.length_b   1.000
_cell.length_c   1.000
_cell.angle_alpha   90.00
_cell.angle_beta   90.00
_cell.angle_gamma   90.00
#
_symmetry.space_group_name_H-M   'P 1'
#
loop_
_entity.id
_entity.type
_entity.pdbx_description
1 polymer ?
#
loop_
_entity_poly.entity_id
_entity_poly.type
_entity_poly.pdbx_seq_one_letter_code
_entity_poly.pdbx_strand_id
1 'polypeptide(L)'
;MKGFMRQRGASWELRVYLGHDPLTGKKRYATRTVRGGKREAQTVLAEMITEAERGLTVRTTATVGELLSAWIEFAAPDFSPKTVKETRGYIARSLMPALGSRPLAKLKPADLDAFYRRLLTSGGSGGRPLAPGTVRRIHGILRRALNQGVKWGWLGINPATATTPPRVPASDIKPPSPEALGRVLRRAEVESPDLGCYLMLAAATGARRSELIALRWTDLDLDSATVSIERGIVDGPDGLVEKGTKTHSARRVSLDAGTAAAVAEHHERMMNRAAMCRLETAADAFVFSNAADGSAPWFPDSVSRSFKRLCEKEGVPDVRLHDLRHFVATQLLSAGVDVRTVAGRLGHRNAATTLNVYAHFVEQTDRKAADIMGGVLRDNS
;
A
#
# COMPACT_ATOMS: atom_id res chain seq x y z
N MET A 1 37.43 21.37 3.72
CA MET A 1 37.78 20.81 5.06
C MET A 1 39.30 20.86 5.28
N LYS A 2 39.79 20.87 6.56
CA LYS A 2 41.23 20.84 6.86
C LYS A 2 41.64 19.37 7.17
N GLY A 3 42.69 18.91 6.42
CA GLY A 3 43.33 17.64 6.66
C GLY A 3 44.66 17.81 7.38
N PHE A 4 45.09 16.81 8.13
CA PHE A 4 46.37 16.79 8.85
C PHE A 4 47.10 15.48 8.52
N MET A 5 48.41 15.57 8.38
CA MET A 5 49.28 14.45 8.03
C MET A 5 50.50 14.44 8.96
N ARG A 6 50.77 13.28 9.57
CA ARG A 6 51.91 13.10 10.47
C ARG A 6 52.66 11.78 10.13
N GLN A 7 53.97 11.86 10.03
CA GLN A 7 54.84 10.68 9.82
C GLN A 7 54.99 9.92 11.16
N ARG A 8 54.84 8.59 11.10
CA ARG A 8 55.11 7.67 12.20
C ARG A 8 55.94 6.51 11.67
N GLY A 9 57.26 6.60 11.86
CA GLY A 9 58.22 5.62 11.31
C GLY A 9 58.13 5.57 9.78
N ALA A 10 57.92 4.35 9.23
CA ALA A 10 57.76 4.11 7.79
C ALA A 10 56.34 4.35 7.25
N SER A 11 55.43 4.93 8.05
CA SER A 11 54.04 5.17 7.64
C SER A 11 53.59 6.59 7.96
N TRP A 12 52.52 7.03 7.31
CA TRP A 12 51.87 8.33 7.49
C TRP A 12 50.51 8.14 8.11
N GLU A 13 50.24 8.81 9.22
CA GLU A 13 48.90 8.97 9.83
C GLU A 13 48.22 10.19 9.22
N LEU A 14 47.09 9.98 8.57
CA LEU A 14 46.28 11.00 7.94
C LEU A 14 45.02 11.21 8.79
N ARG A 15 44.61 12.48 9.01
CA ARG A 15 43.40 12.84 9.75
C ARG A 15 42.66 13.95 9.05
N VAL A 16 41.35 13.78 8.86
CA VAL A 16 40.44 14.79 8.31
C VAL A 16 39.36 15.07 9.34
N TYR A 17 39.12 16.33 9.66
CA TYR A 17 38.08 16.76 10.58
C TYR A 17 36.72 16.65 9.92
N LEU A 18 35.75 15.96 10.57
CA LEU A 18 34.42 15.67 10.04
C LEU A 18 33.29 16.48 10.76
N GLY A 19 33.63 17.44 11.61
CA GLY A 19 32.64 18.16 12.43
C GLY A 19 32.53 17.61 13.85
N HIS A 20 31.43 17.94 14.51
CA HIS A 20 31.11 17.46 15.85
C HIS A 20 30.07 16.34 15.80
N ASP A 21 30.14 15.42 16.73
CA ASP A 21 29.11 14.40 16.94
C ASP A 21 27.84 15.10 17.45
N PRO A 22 26.69 14.94 16.79
CA PRO A 22 25.47 15.66 17.15
C PRO A 22 24.87 15.22 18.50
N LEU A 23 25.25 14.06 19.03
CA LEU A 23 24.75 13.55 20.30
C LEU A 23 25.70 13.87 21.46
N THR A 24 27.01 13.76 21.22
CA THR A 24 28.02 13.89 22.27
C THR A 24 28.78 15.22 22.24
N GLY A 25 28.62 16.04 21.19
CA GLY A 25 29.35 17.28 20.97
C GLY A 25 30.85 17.10 20.71
N LYS A 26 31.39 15.88 20.71
CA LYS A 26 32.81 15.61 20.52
C LYS A 26 33.24 15.77 19.06
N LYS A 27 34.48 16.27 18.87
CA LYS A 27 35.10 16.41 17.54
C LYS A 27 35.28 15.04 16.88
N ARG A 28 34.81 14.88 15.65
CA ARG A 28 34.96 13.64 14.85
C ARG A 28 36.07 13.81 13.79
N TYR A 29 36.84 12.73 13.61
CA TYR A 29 37.92 12.69 12.65
C TYR A 29 37.87 11.38 11.84
N ALA A 30 38.12 11.46 10.52
CA ALA A 30 38.53 10.31 9.73
C ALA A 30 40.03 10.13 9.87
N THR A 31 40.48 8.90 10.12
CA THR A 31 41.92 8.59 10.25
C THR A 31 42.25 7.43 9.34
N ARG A 32 43.36 7.55 8.58
CA ARG A 32 43.88 6.47 7.71
C ARG A 32 45.39 6.43 7.86
N THR A 33 45.96 5.23 7.87
CA THR A 33 47.42 5.02 7.88
C THR A 33 47.86 4.56 6.49
N VAL A 34 48.85 5.21 5.90
CA VAL A 34 49.39 4.87 4.58
C VAL A 34 50.85 4.53 4.74
N ARG A 35 51.25 3.37 4.19
CA ARG A 35 52.66 2.99 4.06
C ARG A 35 53.12 3.43 2.67
N GLY A 36 54.17 4.24 2.61
CA GLY A 36 54.68 4.77 1.33
C GLY A 36 55.32 6.15 1.46
N GLY A 37 55.57 6.80 0.32
CA GLY A 37 56.19 8.10 0.26
C GLY A 37 55.24 9.26 0.64
N LYS A 38 55.81 10.42 0.97
CA LYS A 38 55.07 11.62 1.31
C LYS A 38 54.05 12.01 0.21
N ARG A 39 54.39 11.85 -1.05
CA ARG A 39 53.52 12.18 -2.21
C ARG A 39 52.28 11.29 -2.26
N GLU A 40 52.45 9.99 -1.99
CA GLU A 40 51.33 9.04 -1.92
C GLU A 40 50.41 9.34 -0.75
N ALA A 41 50.97 9.69 0.42
CA ALA A 41 50.19 10.09 1.58
C ALA A 41 49.40 11.41 1.30
N GLN A 42 49.97 12.34 0.55
CA GLN A 42 49.26 13.57 0.12
C GLN A 42 48.10 13.27 -0.82
N THR A 43 48.26 12.36 -1.78
CA THR A 43 47.18 11.93 -2.70
C THR A 43 46.03 11.31 -1.91
N VAL A 44 46.31 10.38 -1.01
CA VAL A 44 45.31 9.75 -0.16
C VAL A 44 44.63 10.75 0.78
N LEU A 45 45.37 11.77 1.29
CA LEU A 45 44.77 12.81 2.11
C LEU A 45 43.81 13.69 1.30
N ALA A 46 44.15 14.04 0.06
CA ALA A 46 43.28 14.79 -0.84
C ALA A 46 42.00 14.04 -1.17
N GLU A 47 42.09 12.71 -1.42
CA GLU A 47 40.95 11.83 -1.58
C GLU A 47 40.06 11.83 -0.33
N MET A 48 40.65 11.68 0.87
CA MET A 48 39.93 11.70 2.13
C MET A 48 39.19 13.02 2.38
N ILE A 49 39.80 14.14 1.99
CA ILE A 49 39.17 15.49 2.09
C ILE A 49 37.98 15.55 1.14
N THR A 50 38.14 15.12 -0.10
CA THR A 50 37.07 15.10 -1.11
C THR A 50 35.94 14.16 -0.68
N GLU A 51 36.25 12.97 -0.13
CA GLU A 51 35.25 12.05 0.43
C GLU A 51 34.49 12.70 1.61
N ALA A 52 35.21 13.41 2.48
CA ALA A 52 34.61 14.10 3.62
C ALA A 52 33.72 15.27 3.20
N GLU A 53 34.12 16.05 2.20
CA GLU A 53 33.32 17.16 1.64
C GLU A 53 32.06 16.67 0.91
N ARG A 54 32.12 15.49 0.31
CA ARG A 54 30.97 14.80 -0.27
C ARG A 54 30.09 14.07 0.76
N GLY A 55 30.43 14.16 2.05
CA GLY A 55 29.70 13.45 3.11
C GLY A 55 29.89 11.93 3.10
N LEU A 56 30.87 11.41 2.36
CA LEU A 56 31.11 9.97 2.19
C LEU A 56 31.81 9.31 3.39
N THR A 57 32.43 10.11 4.27
CA THR A 57 33.26 9.64 5.39
C THR A 57 32.48 9.54 6.68
N VAL A 58 31.32 8.87 6.66
CA VAL A 58 30.60 8.56 7.90
C VAL A 58 31.11 7.21 8.43
N ARG A 59 31.84 7.23 9.54
CA ARG A 59 32.17 5.99 10.27
C ARG A 59 31.00 5.67 11.19
N THR A 60 30.06 4.89 10.70
CA THR A 60 29.08 4.19 11.54
C THR A 60 29.54 2.74 11.73
N THR A 61 29.42 2.24 12.93
CA THR A 61 29.51 0.81 13.23
C THR A 61 28.17 0.13 13.10
N ALA A 62 27.10 0.94 12.90
CA ALA A 62 25.74 0.45 12.82
C ALA A 62 25.51 -0.48 11.62
N THR A 63 24.66 -1.43 11.83
CA THR A 63 24.21 -2.41 10.84
C THR A 63 22.95 -1.93 10.12
N VAL A 64 22.61 -2.56 9.01
CA VAL A 64 21.35 -2.35 8.31
C VAL A 64 20.15 -2.65 9.22
N GLY A 65 20.26 -3.69 10.06
CA GLY A 65 19.20 -4.08 10.98
C GLY A 65 18.93 -3.04 12.05
N GLU A 66 19.97 -2.45 12.64
CA GLU A 66 19.81 -1.36 13.62
C GLU A 66 19.18 -0.13 12.98
N LEU A 67 19.57 0.23 11.76
CA LEU A 67 18.93 1.32 11.03
C LEU A 67 17.44 1.03 10.75
N LEU A 68 17.10 -0.17 10.28
CA LEU A 68 15.72 -0.55 9.97
C LEU A 68 14.84 -0.52 11.22
N SER A 69 15.37 -0.99 12.36
CA SER A 69 14.67 -0.96 13.64
C SER A 69 14.43 0.48 14.13
N ALA A 70 15.47 1.31 14.13
CA ALA A 70 15.33 2.71 14.52
C ALA A 70 14.40 3.49 13.58
N TRP A 71 14.50 3.22 12.27
CA TRP A 71 13.67 3.90 11.28
C TRP A 71 12.19 3.54 11.38
N ILE A 72 11.84 2.26 11.58
CA ILE A 72 10.42 1.90 11.66
C ILE A 72 9.74 2.46 12.91
N GLU A 73 10.45 2.53 14.04
CA GLU A 73 9.92 3.18 15.25
C GLU A 73 9.73 4.69 15.03
N PHE A 74 10.66 5.37 14.36
CA PHE A 74 10.55 6.78 14.01
C PHE A 74 9.39 7.05 13.02
N ALA A 75 9.19 6.17 12.02
CA ALA A 75 8.22 6.41 10.95
C ALA A 75 6.81 5.86 11.27
N ALA A 76 6.66 4.98 12.25
CA ALA A 76 5.39 4.33 12.57
C ALA A 76 4.25 5.31 12.92
N PRO A 77 4.47 6.41 13.65
CA PRO A 77 3.41 7.39 13.95
C PRO A 77 2.77 8.02 12.71
N ASP A 78 3.55 8.18 11.63
CA ASP A 78 3.07 8.79 10.38
C ASP A 78 2.42 7.78 9.43
N PHE A 79 2.49 6.48 9.74
CA PHE A 79 1.96 5.43 8.91
C PHE A 79 0.57 4.97 9.36
N SER A 80 -0.24 4.51 8.40
CA SER A 80 -1.47 3.81 8.77
C SER A 80 -1.13 2.48 9.48
N PRO A 81 -1.97 2.00 10.43
CA PRO A 81 -1.74 0.75 11.16
C PRO A 81 -1.40 -0.43 10.24
N LYS A 82 -2.12 -0.59 9.14
CA LYS A 82 -1.83 -1.61 8.12
C LYS A 82 -0.44 -1.43 7.50
N THR A 83 -0.03 -0.19 7.20
CA THR A 83 1.29 0.10 6.62
C THR A 83 2.40 -0.27 7.61
N VAL A 84 2.21 0.00 8.91
CA VAL A 84 3.14 -0.42 9.96
C VAL A 84 3.27 -1.93 9.99
N LYS A 85 2.14 -2.66 10.07
CA LYS A 85 2.11 -4.13 10.08
C LYS A 85 2.83 -4.73 8.87
N GLU A 86 2.49 -4.28 7.67
CA GLU A 86 3.11 -4.77 6.43
C GLU A 86 4.61 -4.44 6.38
N THR A 87 5.01 -3.22 6.75
CA THR A 87 6.41 -2.78 6.74
C THR A 87 7.25 -3.58 7.72
N ARG A 88 6.79 -3.74 8.98
CA ARG A 88 7.43 -4.62 9.96
C ARG A 88 7.55 -6.05 9.45
N GLY A 89 6.49 -6.55 8.80
CA GLY A 89 6.49 -7.87 8.18
C GLY A 89 7.55 -8.04 7.09
N TYR A 90 7.72 -7.07 6.20
CA TYR A 90 8.78 -7.11 5.16
C TYR A 90 10.18 -6.96 5.76
N ILE A 91 10.33 -6.11 6.77
CA ILE A 91 11.60 -5.99 7.51
C ILE A 91 11.97 -7.35 8.10
N ALA A 92 11.08 -7.95 8.89
CA ALA A 92 11.36 -9.20 9.60
C ALA A 92 11.61 -10.41 8.68
N ARG A 93 10.77 -10.58 7.65
CA ARG A 93 10.84 -11.77 6.78
C ARG A 93 11.86 -11.68 5.66
N SER A 94 12.17 -10.48 5.17
CA SER A 94 13.00 -10.33 3.96
C SER A 94 14.29 -9.55 4.21
N LEU A 95 14.23 -8.40 4.88
CA LEU A 95 15.38 -7.51 5.03
C LEU A 95 16.33 -7.96 6.16
N MET A 96 15.78 -8.27 7.33
CA MET A 96 16.60 -8.68 8.49
C MET A 96 17.41 -9.95 8.23
N PRO A 97 16.84 -11.06 7.69
CA PRO A 97 17.63 -12.27 7.44
C PRO A 97 18.72 -12.11 6.38
N ALA A 98 18.49 -11.21 5.41
CA ALA A 98 19.39 -11.07 4.26
C ALA A 98 20.47 -9.99 4.44
N LEU A 99 20.14 -8.91 5.11
CA LEU A 99 20.98 -7.71 5.18
C LEU A 99 21.18 -7.20 6.62
N GLY A 100 20.42 -7.69 7.60
CA GLY A 100 20.38 -7.13 8.95
C GLY A 100 21.73 -7.04 9.63
N SER A 101 22.56 -8.07 9.54
CA SER A 101 23.90 -8.10 10.13
C SER A 101 24.98 -7.32 9.35
N ARG A 102 24.63 -6.81 8.15
CA ARG A 102 25.59 -6.14 7.30
C ARG A 102 25.90 -4.72 7.82
N PRO A 103 27.19 -4.36 7.99
CA PRO A 103 27.55 -2.99 8.35
C PRO A 103 27.11 -2.00 7.27
N LEU A 104 26.46 -0.90 7.66
CA LEU A 104 25.98 0.14 6.75
C LEU A 104 27.11 0.70 5.86
N ALA A 105 28.28 0.92 6.44
CA ALA A 105 29.46 1.42 5.72
C ALA A 105 29.97 0.48 4.60
N LYS A 106 29.56 -0.80 4.61
CA LYS A 106 29.95 -1.79 3.59
C LYS A 106 28.84 -2.15 2.61
N LEU A 107 27.66 -1.54 2.74
CA LEU A 107 26.52 -1.82 1.87
C LEU A 107 26.71 -1.12 0.51
N LYS A 108 26.78 -1.91 -0.56
CA LYS A 108 26.97 -1.42 -1.93
C LYS A 108 25.71 -1.60 -2.77
N PRO A 109 25.50 -0.80 -3.84
CA PRO A 109 24.40 -1.01 -4.77
C PRO A 109 24.31 -2.42 -5.34
N ALA A 110 25.45 -3.01 -5.72
CA ALA A 110 25.52 -4.37 -6.26
C ALA A 110 24.99 -5.45 -5.27
N ASP A 111 25.17 -5.25 -3.96
CA ASP A 111 24.62 -6.15 -2.94
C ASP A 111 23.09 -6.13 -2.93
N LEU A 112 22.52 -4.94 -3.11
CA LEU A 112 21.08 -4.74 -3.17
C LEU A 112 20.48 -5.32 -4.46
N ASP A 113 21.16 -5.13 -5.60
CA ASP A 113 20.71 -5.73 -6.87
C ASP A 113 20.76 -7.27 -6.81
N ALA A 114 21.79 -7.84 -6.20
CA ALA A 114 21.88 -9.28 -5.95
C ALA A 114 20.76 -9.76 -4.99
N PHE A 115 20.46 -8.99 -3.95
CA PHE A 115 19.37 -9.26 -3.03
C PHE A 115 18.01 -9.26 -3.74
N TYR A 116 17.71 -8.26 -4.59
CA TYR A 116 16.45 -8.21 -5.34
C TYR A 116 16.30 -9.37 -6.32
N ARG A 117 17.37 -9.78 -7.01
CA ARG A 117 17.37 -10.97 -7.86
C ARG A 117 17.04 -12.23 -7.07
N ARG A 118 17.65 -12.42 -5.89
CA ARG A 118 17.33 -13.56 -5.02
C ARG A 118 15.88 -13.55 -4.56
N LEU A 119 15.30 -12.38 -4.24
CA LEU A 119 13.88 -12.29 -3.90
C LEU A 119 12.97 -12.73 -5.05
N LEU A 120 13.32 -12.40 -6.29
CA LEU A 120 12.57 -12.80 -7.49
C LEU A 120 12.66 -14.29 -7.79
N THR A 121 13.66 -15.00 -7.28
CA THR A 121 13.83 -16.45 -7.52
C THR A 121 13.36 -17.30 -6.35
N SER A 122 13.62 -16.89 -5.11
CA SER A 122 13.42 -17.73 -3.92
C SER A 122 13.08 -16.94 -2.65
N GLY A 123 12.61 -15.68 -2.76
CA GLY A 123 12.42 -14.79 -1.61
C GLY A 123 11.14 -15.02 -0.80
N GLY A 124 10.23 -15.84 -1.26
CA GLY A 124 8.95 -16.12 -0.60
C GLY A 124 8.99 -17.33 0.34
N SER A 125 7.89 -17.58 1.03
CA SER A 125 7.73 -18.74 1.90
C SER A 125 7.94 -20.05 1.12
N GLY A 126 8.73 -20.98 1.69
CA GLY A 126 9.08 -22.24 1.03
C GLY A 126 9.96 -22.08 -0.20
N GLY A 127 10.73 -20.98 -0.31
CA GLY A 127 11.64 -20.74 -1.43
C GLY A 127 10.95 -20.33 -2.74
N ARG A 128 9.69 -19.90 -2.70
CA ARG A 128 8.95 -19.45 -3.89
C ARG A 128 9.42 -18.07 -4.35
N PRO A 129 9.35 -17.75 -5.66
CA PRO A 129 9.57 -16.40 -6.16
C PRO A 129 8.62 -15.38 -5.54
N LEU A 130 9.12 -14.17 -5.27
CA LEU A 130 8.26 -13.03 -4.96
C LEU A 130 7.88 -12.29 -6.25
N ALA A 131 6.64 -11.80 -6.31
CA ALA A 131 6.20 -10.97 -7.42
C ALA A 131 7.03 -9.68 -7.52
N PRO A 132 7.31 -9.15 -8.73
CA PRO A 132 8.07 -7.93 -8.95
C PRO A 132 7.55 -6.73 -8.15
N GLY A 133 6.21 -6.59 -8.01
CA GLY A 133 5.59 -5.54 -7.19
C GLY A 133 5.95 -5.63 -5.71
N THR A 134 6.06 -6.85 -5.17
CA THR A 134 6.49 -7.10 -3.78
C THR A 134 7.94 -6.71 -3.58
N VAL A 135 8.83 -7.12 -4.50
CA VAL A 135 10.26 -6.76 -4.43
C VAL A 135 10.45 -5.25 -4.54
N ARG A 136 9.68 -4.57 -5.41
CA ARG A 136 9.70 -3.10 -5.52
C ARG A 136 9.21 -2.42 -4.23
N ARG A 137 8.24 -3.00 -3.53
CA ARG A 137 7.79 -2.51 -2.22
C ARG A 137 8.90 -2.65 -1.17
N ILE A 138 9.57 -3.79 -1.10
CA ILE A 138 10.73 -4.03 -0.22
C ILE A 138 11.86 -3.04 -0.52
N HIS A 139 12.18 -2.80 -1.80
CA HIS A 139 13.12 -1.74 -2.21
C HIS A 139 12.69 -0.36 -1.69
N GLY A 140 11.43 0.00 -1.83
CA GLY A 140 10.88 1.28 -1.35
C GLY A 140 11.00 1.47 0.17
N ILE A 141 10.85 0.40 0.95
CA ILE A 141 11.04 0.38 2.40
C ILE A 141 12.51 0.64 2.73
N LEU A 142 13.41 -0.17 2.15
CA LEU A 142 14.85 -0.06 2.38
C LEU A 142 15.38 1.33 1.95
N ARG A 143 14.98 1.82 0.78
CA ARG A 143 15.38 3.14 0.27
C ARG A 143 14.97 4.27 1.22
N ARG A 144 13.76 4.22 1.80
CA ARG A 144 13.29 5.21 2.78
C ARG A 144 14.10 5.15 4.07
N ALA A 145 14.34 3.97 4.60
CA ALA A 145 15.17 3.78 5.79
C ALA A 145 16.61 4.29 5.58
N LEU A 146 17.23 3.95 4.45
CA LEU A 146 18.56 4.44 4.10
C LEU A 146 18.61 5.95 3.88
N ASN A 147 17.58 6.56 3.27
CA ASN A 147 17.48 8.02 3.18
C ASN A 147 17.40 8.67 4.56
N GLN A 148 16.67 8.07 5.49
CA GLN A 148 16.63 8.55 6.87
C GLN A 148 17.97 8.38 7.57
N GLY A 149 18.67 7.27 7.31
CA GLY A 149 20.03 7.05 7.78
C GLY A 149 21.01 8.12 7.29
N VAL A 150 20.85 8.61 6.06
CA VAL A 150 21.61 9.77 5.55
C VAL A 150 21.27 11.03 6.35
N LYS A 151 19.98 11.32 6.59
CA LYS A 151 19.55 12.48 7.38
C LYS A 151 20.07 12.42 8.82
N TRP A 152 20.12 11.23 9.41
CA TRP A 152 20.67 11.02 10.77
C TRP A 152 22.21 11.02 10.82
N GLY A 153 22.89 11.13 9.67
CA GLY A 153 24.34 11.08 9.58
C GLY A 153 24.94 9.68 9.80
N TRP A 154 24.13 8.60 9.67
CA TRP A 154 24.59 7.22 9.74
C TRP A 154 25.21 6.75 8.41
N LEU A 155 24.85 7.40 7.31
CA LEU A 155 25.34 7.16 5.96
C LEU A 155 25.67 8.50 5.29
N GLY A 156 26.68 8.51 4.44
CA GLY A 156 26.97 9.67 3.59
C GLY A 156 26.09 9.70 2.34
N ILE A 157 25.84 8.53 1.76
CA ILE A 157 25.02 8.36 0.54
C ILE A 157 24.12 7.16 0.72
N ASN A 158 22.93 7.23 0.14
CA ASN A 158 22.02 6.08 0.09
C ASN A 158 22.37 5.17 -1.08
N PRO A 159 22.90 3.95 -0.85
CA PRO A 159 23.26 3.03 -1.94
C PRO A 159 22.04 2.55 -2.75
N ALA A 160 20.82 2.56 -2.19
CA ALA A 160 19.63 2.15 -2.92
C ALA A 160 19.18 3.13 -4.01
N THR A 161 19.78 4.34 -4.09
CA THR A 161 19.48 5.27 -5.19
C THR A 161 20.12 4.88 -6.50
N ALA A 162 21.23 4.12 -6.44
CA ALA A 162 21.97 3.63 -7.61
C ALA A 162 21.62 2.17 -7.98
N THR A 163 20.55 1.61 -7.42
CA THR A 163 20.09 0.24 -7.72
C THR A 163 18.98 0.23 -8.77
N THR A 164 18.80 -0.92 -9.41
CA THR A 164 17.76 -1.16 -10.42
C THR A 164 16.69 -2.10 -9.88
N PRO A 165 15.63 -1.59 -9.19
CA PRO A 165 14.54 -2.45 -8.73
C PRO A 165 13.76 -3.01 -9.93
N PRO A 166 13.13 -4.20 -9.78
CA PRO A 166 12.45 -4.85 -10.89
C PRO A 166 11.33 -3.98 -11.47
N ARG A 167 11.17 -4.03 -12.79
CA ARG A 167 10.04 -3.40 -13.48
C ARG A 167 8.76 -4.14 -13.11
N VAL A 168 7.73 -3.42 -12.74
CA VAL A 168 6.38 -3.95 -12.53
C VAL A 168 5.61 -3.71 -13.82
N PRO A 169 5.15 -4.78 -14.51
CA PRO A 169 4.27 -4.62 -15.67
C PRO A 169 3.00 -3.84 -15.28
N ALA A 170 2.46 -3.07 -16.20
CA ALA A 170 1.15 -2.47 -16.01
C ALA A 170 0.13 -3.60 -15.76
N SER A 171 -0.73 -3.42 -14.78
CA SER A 171 -1.82 -4.37 -14.54
C SER A 171 -2.90 -4.12 -15.58
N ASP A 172 -3.13 -5.10 -16.43
CA ASP A 172 -4.32 -5.11 -17.29
C ASP A 172 -5.52 -5.45 -16.39
N ILE A 173 -6.27 -4.42 -15.99
CA ILE A 173 -7.44 -4.57 -15.14
C ILE A 173 -8.60 -5.02 -16.03
N LYS A 174 -9.00 -6.28 -15.90
CA LYS A 174 -10.17 -6.85 -16.57
C LYS A 174 -11.28 -7.06 -15.55
N PRO A 175 -12.25 -6.14 -15.45
CA PRO A 175 -13.41 -6.36 -14.60
C PRO A 175 -14.18 -7.60 -15.08
N PRO A 176 -14.87 -8.31 -14.16
CA PRO A 176 -15.72 -9.42 -14.57
C PRO A 176 -16.84 -8.95 -15.52
N SER A 177 -17.34 -9.86 -16.38
CA SER A 177 -18.53 -9.54 -17.16
C SER A 177 -19.77 -9.48 -16.24
N PRO A 178 -20.83 -8.74 -16.63
CA PRO A 178 -22.08 -8.68 -15.87
C PRO A 178 -22.66 -10.07 -15.58
N GLU A 179 -22.62 -10.98 -16.56
CA GLU A 179 -23.14 -12.35 -16.44
C GLU A 179 -22.32 -13.18 -15.43
N ALA A 180 -20.98 -13.08 -15.49
CA ALA A 180 -20.09 -13.78 -14.57
C ALA A 180 -20.30 -13.27 -13.13
N LEU A 181 -20.37 -11.95 -12.95
CA LEU A 181 -20.64 -11.37 -11.65
C LEU A 181 -22.03 -11.78 -11.14
N GLY A 182 -23.06 -11.75 -11.98
CA GLY A 182 -24.40 -12.19 -11.62
C GLY A 182 -24.46 -13.64 -11.13
N ARG A 183 -23.68 -14.57 -11.74
CA ARG A 183 -23.57 -15.95 -11.22
C ARG A 183 -22.93 -16.00 -9.83
N VAL A 184 -21.83 -15.28 -9.64
CA VAL A 184 -21.14 -15.21 -8.33
C VAL A 184 -22.06 -14.66 -7.25
N LEU A 185 -22.83 -13.60 -7.53
CA LEU A 185 -23.77 -12.99 -6.59
C LEU A 185 -24.89 -13.94 -6.19
N ARG A 186 -25.55 -14.57 -7.18
CA ARG A 186 -26.61 -15.58 -6.91
C ARG A 186 -26.10 -16.77 -6.10
N ARG A 187 -24.89 -17.26 -6.39
CA ARG A 187 -24.30 -18.32 -5.56
C ARG A 187 -24.01 -17.85 -4.14
N ALA A 188 -23.50 -16.62 -3.97
CA ALA A 188 -23.25 -16.06 -2.65
C ALA A 188 -24.54 -15.95 -1.83
N GLU A 189 -25.63 -15.51 -2.43
CA GLU A 189 -26.94 -15.38 -1.81
C GLU A 189 -27.44 -16.74 -1.27
N VAL A 190 -27.26 -17.81 -2.04
CA VAL A 190 -27.67 -19.17 -1.64
C VAL A 190 -26.73 -19.79 -0.59
N GLU A 191 -25.39 -19.70 -0.78
CA GLU A 191 -24.42 -20.35 0.11
C GLU A 191 -24.19 -19.58 1.42
N SER A 192 -24.31 -18.26 1.40
CA SER A 192 -24.08 -17.35 2.53
C SER A 192 -24.80 -16.03 2.30
N PRO A 193 -26.10 -15.94 2.69
CA PRO A 193 -26.93 -14.73 2.44
C PRO A 193 -26.30 -13.42 2.94
N ASP A 194 -25.56 -13.47 4.06
CA ASP A 194 -24.87 -12.30 4.59
C ASP A 194 -23.71 -11.85 3.68
N LEU A 195 -22.96 -12.82 3.10
CA LEU A 195 -21.94 -12.52 2.10
C LEU A 195 -22.58 -12.06 0.78
N GLY A 196 -23.72 -12.59 0.41
CA GLY A 196 -24.53 -12.15 -0.74
C GLY A 196 -24.90 -10.67 -0.62
N CYS A 197 -25.46 -10.26 0.53
CA CYS A 197 -25.75 -8.85 0.82
C CYS A 197 -24.50 -7.97 0.76
N TYR A 198 -23.39 -8.41 1.37
CA TYR A 198 -22.11 -7.68 1.30
C TYR A 198 -21.65 -7.46 -0.14
N LEU A 199 -21.67 -8.51 -0.97
CA LEU A 199 -21.22 -8.45 -2.36
C LEU A 199 -22.16 -7.60 -3.23
N MET A 200 -23.47 -7.65 -2.98
CA MET A 200 -24.46 -6.80 -3.62
C MET A 200 -24.18 -5.31 -3.31
N LEU A 201 -23.98 -4.96 -2.03
CA LEU A 201 -23.59 -3.61 -1.63
C LEU A 201 -22.24 -3.20 -2.29
N ALA A 202 -21.27 -4.11 -2.37
CA ALA A 202 -20.00 -3.84 -3.02
C ALA A 202 -20.17 -3.55 -4.52
N ALA A 203 -21.02 -4.32 -5.21
CA ALA A 203 -21.32 -4.15 -6.63
C ALA A 203 -22.22 -2.93 -6.91
N ALA A 204 -23.11 -2.55 -5.99
CA ALA A 204 -23.97 -1.38 -6.15
C ALA A 204 -23.21 -0.08 -5.88
N THR A 205 -22.38 -0.03 -4.83
CA THR A 205 -21.73 1.22 -4.36
C THR A 205 -20.33 1.44 -4.88
N GLY A 206 -19.62 0.38 -5.26
CA GLY A 206 -18.19 0.42 -5.55
C GLY A 206 -17.33 0.75 -4.33
N ALA A 207 -17.85 0.63 -3.12
CA ALA A 207 -17.13 0.90 -1.89
C ALA A 207 -15.92 -0.02 -1.70
N ARG A 208 -14.91 0.46 -0.98
CA ARG A 208 -13.74 -0.36 -0.67
C ARG A 208 -14.09 -1.43 0.37
N ARG A 209 -13.43 -2.58 0.30
CA ARG A 209 -13.60 -3.66 1.29
C ARG A 209 -13.59 -3.15 2.74
N SER A 210 -12.62 -2.33 3.07
CA SER A 210 -12.47 -1.77 4.42
C SER A 210 -13.60 -0.82 4.82
N GLU A 211 -14.22 -0.14 3.88
CA GLU A 211 -15.34 0.77 4.09
C GLU A 211 -16.62 -0.02 4.40
N LEU A 212 -16.93 -1.05 3.59
CA LEU A 212 -18.10 -1.88 3.82
C LEU A 212 -18.04 -2.66 5.14
N ILE A 213 -16.86 -3.16 5.53
CA ILE A 213 -16.69 -3.87 6.81
C ILE A 213 -16.89 -2.91 8.01
N ALA A 214 -16.65 -1.62 7.82
CA ALA A 214 -16.81 -0.62 8.85
C ALA A 214 -18.23 -0.05 8.95
N LEU A 215 -19.15 -0.46 8.06
CA LEU A 215 -20.52 0.04 8.08
C LEU A 215 -21.23 -0.37 9.37
N ARG A 216 -21.96 0.60 9.93
CA ARG A 216 -22.84 0.43 11.07
C ARG A 216 -24.28 0.67 10.62
N TRP A 217 -25.24 0.17 11.36
CA TRP A 217 -26.66 0.39 11.02
C TRP A 217 -27.03 1.87 11.02
N THR A 218 -26.38 2.69 11.83
CA THR A 218 -26.52 4.16 11.81
C THR A 218 -26.01 4.84 10.55
N ASP A 219 -25.24 4.16 9.70
CA ASP A 219 -24.78 4.69 8.42
C ASP A 219 -25.78 4.45 7.27
N LEU A 220 -26.83 3.67 7.53
CA LEU A 220 -27.86 3.29 6.56
C LEU A 220 -29.17 4.01 6.86
N ASP A 221 -29.71 4.62 5.84
CA ASP A 221 -31.06 5.19 5.84
C ASP A 221 -31.89 4.37 4.83
N LEU A 222 -32.65 3.41 5.35
CA LEU A 222 -33.43 2.48 4.53
C LEU A 222 -34.65 3.16 3.91
N ASP A 223 -35.20 4.21 4.55
CA ASP A 223 -36.33 4.96 4.03
C ASP A 223 -35.97 5.78 2.79
N SER A 224 -34.80 6.42 2.82
CA SER A 224 -34.26 7.16 1.66
C SER A 224 -33.38 6.29 0.76
N ALA A 225 -33.24 5.00 1.05
CA ALA A 225 -32.38 4.05 0.35
C ALA A 225 -30.95 4.59 0.12
N THR A 226 -30.28 5.02 1.19
CA THR A 226 -28.92 5.60 1.08
C THR A 226 -27.98 5.01 2.13
N VAL A 227 -26.68 5.03 1.80
CA VAL A 227 -25.59 4.62 2.71
C VAL A 227 -24.53 5.72 2.80
N SER A 228 -24.14 6.06 4.02
CA SER A 228 -23.04 6.97 4.34
C SER A 228 -21.74 6.20 4.56
N ILE A 229 -20.70 6.57 3.83
CA ILE A 229 -19.39 5.89 3.89
C ILE A 229 -18.36 6.88 4.43
N GLU A 230 -18.00 6.75 5.71
CA GLU A 230 -17.17 7.72 6.43
C GLU A 230 -15.90 7.12 7.03
N ARG A 231 -15.87 5.83 7.21
CA ARG A 231 -14.81 5.11 7.93
C ARG A 231 -14.40 3.82 7.23
N GLY A 232 -13.34 3.21 7.71
CA GLY A 232 -12.89 1.91 7.21
C GLY A 232 -12.13 1.14 8.27
N ILE A 233 -12.27 -0.17 8.28
CA ILE A 233 -11.54 -1.07 9.17
C ILE A 233 -10.35 -1.68 8.43
N VAL A 234 -9.20 -1.66 9.07
CA VAL A 234 -7.96 -2.26 8.58
C VAL A 234 -7.34 -3.18 9.63
N ASP A 235 -6.61 -4.19 9.16
CA ASP A 235 -5.85 -5.09 10.01
C ASP A 235 -4.52 -4.42 10.39
N GLY A 236 -4.42 -3.97 11.64
CA GLY A 236 -3.25 -3.34 12.24
C GLY A 236 -2.34 -4.34 12.97
N PRO A 237 -1.25 -3.84 13.61
CA PRO A 237 -0.34 -4.69 14.40
C PRO A 237 -1.06 -5.46 15.51
N ASP A 238 -1.95 -4.78 16.24
CA ASP A 238 -2.60 -5.28 17.45
C ASP A 238 -4.06 -5.72 17.21
N GLY A 239 -4.46 -5.90 15.94
CA GLY A 239 -5.80 -6.32 15.56
C GLY A 239 -6.49 -5.35 14.61
N LEU A 240 -7.83 -5.42 14.56
CA LEU A 240 -8.63 -4.54 13.70
C LEU A 240 -8.63 -3.11 14.24
N VAL A 241 -8.40 -2.15 13.36
CA VAL A 241 -8.38 -0.72 13.69
C VAL A 241 -9.35 0.01 12.77
N GLU A 242 -10.31 0.70 13.38
CA GLU A 242 -11.18 1.64 12.70
C GLU A 242 -10.41 2.95 12.45
N LYS A 243 -10.58 3.52 11.29
CA LYS A 243 -10.02 4.82 10.92
C LYS A 243 -10.99 5.58 10.04
N GLY A 244 -11.01 6.90 10.15
CA GLY A 244 -11.65 7.77 9.16
C GLY A 244 -11.09 7.52 7.76
N THR A 245 -11.85 7.81 6.74
CA THR A 245 -11.35 7.73 5.36
C THR A 245 -10.13 8.65 5.21
N LYS A 246 -9.02 8.12 4.67
CA LYS A 246 -7.71 8.83 4.53
C LYS A 246 -7.78 10.22 3.89
N THR A 247 -8.92 10.59 3.34
CA THR A 247 -9.06 11.76 2.46
C THR A 247 -10.25 12.66 2.85
N HIS A 248 -10.84 12.51 4.06
CA HIS A 248 -12.09 13.20 4.42
C HIS A 248 -13.18 13.10 3.32
N SER A 249 -13.18 12.01 2.55
CA SER A 249 -14.17 11.77 1.51
C SER A 249 -15.32 10.93 2.07
N ALA A 250 -15.94 11.44 3.14
CA ALA A 250 -17.28 11.02 3.50
C ALA A 250 -18.17 11.20 2.28
N ARG A 251 -18.97 10.20 1.97
CA ARG A 251 -19.89 10.25 0.83
C ARG A 251 -21.17 9.52 1.14
N ARG A 252 -22.26 10.03 0.64
CA ARG A 252 -23.57 9.39 0.65
C ARG A 252 -23.82 8.79 -0.73
N VAL A 253 -24.22 7.52 -0.77
CA VAL A 253 -24.45 6.77 -2.00
C VAL A 253 -25.89 6.25 -1.98
N SER A 254 -26.67 6.54 -3.02
CA SER A 254 -28.02 5.99 -3.19
C SER A 254 -27.98 4.53 -3.61
N LEU A 255 -28.88 3.73 -3.07
CA LEU A 255 -29.06 2.33 -3.38
C LEU A 255 -30.31 2.18 -4.29
N ASP A 256 -30.28 1.20 -5.17
CA ASP A 256 -31.48 0.76 -5.88
C ASP A 256 -32.38 -0.07 -4.95
N ALA A 257 -33.65 -0.22 -5.35
CA ALA A 257 -34.66 -0.91 -4.54
C ALA A 257 -34.28 -2.36 -4.19
N GLY A 258 -33.63 -3.09 -5.13
CA GLY A 258 -33.21 -4.47 -4.89
C GLY A 258 -32.07 -4.55 -3.85
N THR A 259 -31.08 -3.65 -3.94
CA THR A 259 -30.01 -3.56 -2.95
C THR A 259 -30.55 -3.14 -1.58
N ALA A 260 -31.48 -2.17 -1.51
CA ALA A 260 -32.09 -1.74 -0.27
C ALA A 260 -32.88 -2.89 0.39
N ALA A 261 -33.68 -3.65 -0.37
CA ALA A 261 -34.39 -4.82 0.11
C ALA A 261 -33.44 -5.89 0.68
N ALA A 262 -32.35 -6.22 -0.03
CA ALA A 262 -31.36 -7.18 0.45
C ALA A 262 -30.71 -6.75 1.77
N VAL A 263 -30.49 -5.44 1.97
CA VAL A 263 -29.97 -4.88 3.22
C VAL A 263 -31.02 -4.99 4.34
N ALA A 264 -32.29 -4.71 4.06
CA ALA A 264 -33.38 -4.86 5.03
C ALA A 264 -33.52 -6.33 5.48
N GLU A 265 -33.53 -7.27 4.56
CA GLU A 265 -33.53 -8.72 4.87
C GLU A 265 -32.31 -9.15 5.70
N HIS A 266 -31.15 -8.57 5.41
CA HIS A 266 -29.94 -8.83 6.20
C HIS A 266 -30.09 -8.31 7.62
N HIS A 267 -30.69 -7.13 7.81
CA HIS A 267 -31.02 -6.58 9.12
C HIS A 267 -31.92 -7.53 9.93
N GLU A 268 -33.00 -8.00 9.32
CA GLU A 268 -33.91 -8.98 9.96
C GLU A 268 -33.18 -10.27 10.37
N ARG A 269 -32.32 -10.81 9.47
CA ARG A 269 -31.51 -12.01 9.81
C ARG A 269 -30.58 -11.76 10.99
N MET A 270 -29.99 -10.56 11.09
CA MET A 270 -29.10 -10.21 12.21
C MET A 270 -29.91 -10.09 13.51
N MET A 271 -31.04 -9.39 13.48
CA MET A 271 -31.92 -9.24 14.66
C MET A 271 -32.42 -10.59 15.16
N ASN A 272 -32.82 -11.49 14.27
CA ASN A 272 -33.25 -12.83 14.61
C ASN A 272 -32.13 -13.65 15.27
N ARG A 273 -30.88 -13.54 14.78
CA ARG A 273 -29.71 -14.20 15.42
C ARG A 273 -29.45 -13.67 16.82
N ALA A 274 -29.49 -12.36 17.01
CA ALA A 274 -29.34 -11.75 18.33
C ALA A 274 -30.41 -12.23 19.30
N ALA A 275 -31.68 -12.22 18.87
CA ALA A 275 -32.80 -12.68 19.67
C ALA A 275 -32.67 -14.17 20.05
N MET A 276 -32.27 -15.06 19.12
CA MET A 276 -32.02 -16.47 19.41
C MET A 276 -30.91 -16.67 20.45
N CYS A 277 -29.90 -15.77 20.46
CA CYS A 277 -28.83 -15.79 21.46
C CYS A 277 -29.20 -15.04 22.74
N ARG A 278 -30.39 -14.44 22.84
CA ARG A 278 -30.81 -13.55 23.93
C ARG A 278 -29.87 -12.36 24.15
N LEU A 279 -29.40 -11.79 23.05
CA LEU A 279 -28.50 -10.63 23.05
C LEU A 279 -29.27 -9.40 22.54
N GLU A 280 -28.94 -8.25 23.10
CA GLU A 280 -29.39 -6.96 22.58
C GLU A 280 -28.40 -6.44 21.53
N THR A 281 -28.91 -5.85 20.47
CA THR A 281 -28.11 -5.25 19.41
C THR A 281 -28.05 -3.74 19.62
N ALA A 282 -26.87 -3.18 19.71
CA ALA A 282 -26.69 -1.73 19.82
C ALA A 282 -27.13 -1.04 18.50
N ALA A 283 -27.63 0.20 18.60
CA ALA A 283 -28.04 0.97 17.42
C ALA A 283 -26.88 1.20 16.43
N ASP A 284 -25.63 1.26 16.93
CA ASP A 284 -24.42 1.43 16.16
C ASP A 284 -23.69 0.11 15.87
N ALA A 285 -24.37 -1.03 15.96
CA ALA A 285 -23.83 -2.34 15.63
C ALA A 285 -23.33 -2.40 14.19
N PHE A 286 -22.29 -3.20 13.95
CA PHE A 286 -21.76 -3.43 12.61
C PHE A 286 -22.77 -4.18 11.72
N VAL A 287 -22.95 -3.68 10.50
CA VAL A 287 -23.80 -4.34 9.50
C VAL A 287 -23.27 -5.75 9.18
N PHE A 288 -21.96 -5.89 9.03
CA PHE A 288 -21.30 -7.17 8.74
C PHE A 288 -20.48 -7.62 9.95
N SER A 289 -21.08 -8.47 10.76
CA SER A 289 -20.50 -8.92 12.04
C SER A 289 -20.39 -10.43 12.12
N ASN A 290 -19.35 -10.90 12.83
CA ASN A 290 -19.22 -12.30 13.24
C ASN A 290 -19.87 -12.56 14.62
N ALA A 291 -20.14 -11.51 15.38
CA ALA A 291 -20.85 -11.58 16.66
C ALA A 291 -22.36 -11.46 16.44
N ALA A 292 -23.15 -12.23 17.17
CA ALA A 292 -24.60 -12.23 17.02
C ALA A 292 -25.26 -10.90 17.40
N ASP A 293 -24.63 -10.15 18.32
CA ASP A 293 -25.05 -8.80 18.74
C ASP A 293 -24.55 -7.65 17.84
N GLY A 294 -23.77 -7.98 16.80
CA GLY A 294 -23.20 -6.98 15.92
C GLY A 294 -21.97 -6.23 16.48
N SER A 295 -21.42 -6.63 17.61
CA SER A 295 -20.32 -5.93 18.30
C SER A 295 -18.96 -6.04 17.62
N ALA A 296 -18.71 -7.06 16.78
CA ALA A 296 -17.42 -7.33 16.17
C ALA A 296 -17.50 -7.37 14.64
N PRO A 297 -16.76 -6.54 13.91
CA PRO A 297 -16.80 -6.51 12.45
C PRO A 297 -16.16 -7.75 11.83
N TRP A 298 -16.49 -8.03 10.58
CA TRP A 298 -15.81 -9.08 9.81
C TRP A 298 -14.32 -8.80 9.64
N PHE A 299 -13.54 -9.89 9.59
CA PHE A 299 -12.12 -9.77 9.22
C PHE A 299 -11.96 -9.51 7.71
N PRO A 300 -11.21 -8.47 7.32
CA PRO A 300 -11.04 -8.12 5.90
C PRO A 300 -10.57 -9.29 5.02
N ASP A 301 -9.66 -10.11 5.51
CA ASP A 301 -9.10 -11.20 4.72
C ASP A 301 -10.04 -12.40 4.59
N SER A 302 -10.96 -12.62 5.55
CA SER A 302 -11.98 -13.67 5.44
C SER A 302 -12.95 -13.39 4.30
N VAL A 303 -13.39 -12.16 4.16
CA VAL A 303 -14.26 -11.72 3.05
C VAL A 303 -13.60 -11.97 1.70
N SER A 304 -12.34 -11.55 1.55
CA SER A 304 -11.60 -11.76 0.30
C SER A 304 -11.41 -13.24 -0.04
N ARG A 305 -11.13 -14.08 0.97
CA ARG A 305 -10.99 -15.54 0.77
C ARG A 305 -12.32 -16.20 0.40
N SER A 306 -13.42 -15.78 1.03
CA SER A 306 -14.75 -16.31 0.71
C SER A 306 -15.18 -15.91 -0.70
N PHE A 307 -14.98 -14.66 -1.08
CA PHE A 307 -15.23 -14.20 -2.44
C PHE A 307 -14.39 -14.96 -3.48
N LYS A 308 -13.10 -15.16 -3.22
CA LYS A 308 -12.23 -15.92 -4.12
C LYS A 308 -12.73 -17.34 -4.33
N ARG A 309 -13.16 -18.04 -3.27
CA ARG A 309 -13.75 -19.40 -3.38
C ARG A 309 -15.02 -19.42 -4.22
N LEU A 310 -15.88 -18.40 -4.11
CA LEU A 310 -17.06 -18.29 -4.97
C LEU A 310 -16.67 -18.08 -6.44
N CYS A 311 -15.70 -17.22 -6.71
CA CYS A 311 -15.19 -17.00 -8.06
C CYS A 311 -14.56 -18.27 -8.66
N GLU A 312 -13.82 -19.05 -7.86
CA GLU A 312 -13.27 -20.35 -8.29
C GLU A 312 -14.39 -21.33 -8.66
N LYS A 313 -15.47 -21.43 -7.86
CA LYS A 313 -16.63 -22.28 -8.13
C LYS A 313 -17.39 -21.85 -9.40
N GLU A 314 -17.42 -20.56 -9.72
CA GLU A 314 -18.09 -20.01 -10.89
C GLU A 314 -17.18 -19.90 -12.14
N GLY A 315 -15.97 -20.48 -12.08
CA GLY A 315 -15.04 -20.52 -13.22
C GLY A 315 -14.39 -19.16 -13.56
N VAL A 316 -14.31 -18.24 -12.60
CA VAL A 316 -13.69 -16.92 -12.76
C VAL A 316 -12.63 -16.66 -11.67
N PRO A 317 -11.60 -17.54 -11.54
CA PRO A 317 -10.66 -17.53 -10.40
C PRO A 317 -9.78 -16.27 -10.33
N ASP A 318 -9.62 -15.53 -11.44
CA ASP A 318 -8.75 -14.36 -11.53
C ASP A 318 -9.42 -13.08 -10.99
N VAL A 319 -10.74 -13.11 -10.74
CA VAL A 319 -11.50 -11.95 -10.24
C VAL A 319 -11.22 -11.75 -8.75
N ARG A 320 -10.81 -10.55 -8.41
CA ARG A 320 -10.54 -10.13 -7.02
C ARG A 320 -11.69 -9.28 -6.49
N LEU A 321 -11.89 -9.26 -5.20
CA LEU A 321 -12.95 -8.45 -4.57
C LEU A 321 -12.85 -6.95 -4.96
N HIS A 322 -11.63 -6.42 -5.16
CA HIS A 322 -11.45 -5.03 -5.59
C HIS A 322 -11.89 -4.78 -7.03
N ASP A 323 -11.98 -5.83 -7.85
CA ASP A 323 -12.40 -5.72 -9.24
C ASP A 323 -13.91 -5.44 -9.36
N LEU A 324 -14.72 -5.68 -8.30
CA LEU A 324 -16.10 -5.19 -8.22
C LEU A 324 -16.18 -3.67 -8.30
N ARG A 325 -15.26 -2.97 -7.69
CA ARG A 325 -15.18 -1.51 -7.79
C ARG A 325 -14.79 -1.06 -9.20
N HIS A 326 -13.89 -1.79 -9.86
CA HIS A 326 -13.56 -1.56 -11.25
C HIS A 326 -14.77 -1.83 -12.16
N PHE A 327 -15.52 -2.89 -11.87
CA PHE A 327 -16.77 -3.21 -12.55
C PHE A 327 -17.77 -2.04 -12.47
N VAL A 328 -18.05 -1.53 -11.25
CA VAL A 328 -18.97 -0.40 -11.07
C VAL A 328 -18.54 0.82 -11.89
N ALA A 329 -17.26 1.18 -11.83
CA ALA A 329 -16.76 2.33 -12.58
C ALA A 329 -16.91 2.14 -14.09
N THR A 330 -16.56 0.94 -14.58
CA THR A 330 -16.69 0.58 -16.01
C THR A 330 -18.13 0.66 -16.45
N GLN A 331 -19.08 0.05 -15.73
CA GLN A 331 -20.50 0.05 -16.11
C GLN A 331 -21.09 1.46 -16.12
N LEU A 332 -20.81 2.26 -15.11
CA LEU A 332 -21.33 3.63 -15.04
C LEU A 332 -20.77 4.52 -16.17
N LEU A 333 -19.46 4.43 -16.46
CA LEU A 333 -18.84 5.19 -17.55
C LEU A 333 -19.37 4.73 -18.91
N SER A 334 -19.53 3.43 -19.13
CA SER A 334 -20.10 2.88 -20.37
C SER A 334 -21.57 3.28 -20.56
N ALA A 335 -22.32 3.47 -19.47
CA ALA A 335 -23.68 3.99 -19.48
C ALA A 335 -23.77 5.51 -19.71
N GLY A 336 -22.62 6.21 -19.82
CA GLY A 336 -22.57 7.66 -20.07
C GLY A 336 -22.66 8.52 -18.82
N VAL A 337 -22.53 7.93 -17.62
CA VAL A 337 -22.47 8.73 -16.37
C VAL A 337 -21.17 9.52 -16.35
N ASP A 338 -21.25 10.80 -16.03
CA ASP A 338 -20.08 11.67 -16.03
C ASP A 338 -19.02 11.24 -15.01
N VAL A 339 -17.75 11.48 -15.37
CA VAL A 339 -16.57 11.03 -14.60
C VAL A 339 -16.55 11.59 -13.18
N ARG A 340 -17.05 12.81 -12.97
CA ARG A 340 -17.05 13.44 -11.64
C ARG A 340 -18.05 12.73 -10.72
N THR A 341 -19.24 12.41 -11.21
CA THR A 341 -20.26 11.62 -10.50
C THR A 341 -19.73 10.23 -10.15
N VAL A 342 -19.09 9.54 -11.11
CA VAL A 342 -18.47 8.23 -10.87
C VAL A 342 -17.35 8.34 -9.83
N ALA A 343 -16.47 9.32 -9.95
CA ALA A 343 -15.40 9.55 -8.99
C ALA A 343 -15.94 9.86 -7.57
N GLY A 344 -17.00 10.67 -7.47
CA GLY A 344 -17.69 10.97 -6.22
C GLY A 344 -18.30 9.73 -5.58
N ARG A 345 -19.07 8.94 -6.34
CA ARG A 345 -19.67 7.67 -5.86
C ARG A 345 -18.62 6.70 -5.35
N LEU A 346 -17.50 6.57 -6.06
CA LEU A 346 -16.40 5.72 -5.66
C LEU A 346 -15.56 6.32 -4.50
N GLY A 347 -15.62 7.61 -4.23
CA GLY A 347 -14.76 8.30 -3.27
C GLY A 347 -13.31 8.37 -3.75
N HIS A 348 -13.08 8.69 -5.04
CA HIS A 348 -11.78 9.06 -5.56
C HIS A 348 -11.50 10.54 -5.28
N ARG A 349 -10.39 10.82 -4.60
CA ARG A 349 -9.98 12.20 -4.31
C ARG A 349 -9.75 13.05 -5.56
N ASN A 350 -9.33 12.40 -6.65
CA ASN A 350 -9.05 13.02 -7.93
C ASN A 350 -9.72 12.20 -9.04
N ALA A 351 -10.54 12.86 -9.86
CA ALA A 351 -11.16 12.26 -11.05
C ALA A 351 -10.13 11.69 -12.03
N ALA A 352 -8.90 12.22 -12.06
CA ALA A 352 -7.80 11.65 -12.83
C ALA A 352 -7.51 10.17 -12.48
N THR A 353 -7.77 9.74 -11.24
CA THR A 353 -7.64 8.32 -10.88
C THR A 353 -8.65 7.47 -11.64
N THR A 354 -9.89 7.94 -11.79
CA THR A 354 -10.92 7.28 -12.58
C THR A 354 -10.53 7.27 -14.06
N LEU A 355 -10.12 8.41 -14.61
CA LEU A 355 -9.71 8.54 -16.01
C LEU A 355 -8.52 7.64 -16.36
N ASN A 356 -7.47 7.64 -15.55
CA ASN A 356 -6.26 6.83 -15.83
C ASN A 356 -6.50 5.33 -15.79
N VAL A 357 -7.46 4.86 -14.97
CA VAL A 357 -7.82 3.44 -14.88
C VAL A 357 -8.72 3.04 -16.06
N TYR A 358 -9.53 3.95 -16.57
CA TYR A 358 -10.59 3.66 -17.58
C TYR A 358 -10.37 4.35 -18.92
N ALA A 359 -9.17 4.88 -19.19
CA ALA A 359 -8.83 5.56 -20.45
C ALA A 359 -9.11 4.71 -21.70
N HIS A 360 -9.04 3.37 -21.58
CA HIS A 360 -9.33 2.44 -22.69
C HIS A 360 -10.81 2.39 -23.09
N PHE A 361 -11.73 2.89 -22.27
CA PHE A 361 -13.17 2.96 -22.60
C PHE A 361 -13.56 4.21 -23.39
N VAL A 362 -12.62 5.11 -23.63
CA VAL A 362 -12.82 6.36 -24.38
C VAL A 362 -13.12 6.07 -25.86
N GLU A 363 -12.60 4.98 -26.45
CA GLU A 363 -12.80 4.65 -27.87
C GLU A 363 -14.26 4.43 -28.26
N GLN A 364 -15.07 3.77 -27.41
CA GLN A 364 -16.51 3.62 -27.70
C GLN A 364 -17.28 4.93 -27.54
N THR A 365 -16.82 5.81 -26.67
CA THR A 365 -17.42 7.12 -26.42
C THR A 365 -17.05 8.10 -27.53
N ASP A 366 -15.86 7.96 -28.13
CA ASP A 366 -15.41 8.79 -29.25
C ASP A 366 -16.31 8.61 -30.48
N ARG A 367 -16.74 7.39 -30.79
CA ARG A 367 -17.69 7.14 -31.90
C ARG A 367 -19.05 7.81 -31.66
N LYS A 368 -19.56 7.76 -30.40
CA LYS A 368 -20.79 8.49 -30.04
C LYS A 368 -20.60 10.01 -30.16
N ALA A 369 -19.44 10.52 -29.75
CA ALA A 369 -19.11 11.93 -29.90
C ALA A 369 -19.05 12.36 -31.37
N ALA A 370 -18.48 11.54 -32.27
CA ALA A 370 -18.48 11.77 -33.70
C ALA A 370 -19.91 11.78 -34.29
N ASP A 371 -20.77 10.85 -33.86
CA ASP A 371 -22.18 10.79 -34.30
C ASP A 371 -22.95 12.03 -33.85
N ILE A 372 -22.77 12.49 -32.59
CA ILE A 372 -23.38 13.71 -32.08
C ILE A 372 -22.92 14.94 -32.91
N MET A 373 -21.61 15.08 -33.14
CA MET A 373 -21.07 16.19 -33.91
C MET A 373 -21.56 16.13 -35.35
N GLY A 374 -21.67 14.94 -35.95
CA GLY A 374 -22.25 14.74 -37.29
C GLY A 374 -23.73 15.11 -37.37
N GLY A 375 -24.51 14.90 -36.31
CA GLY A 375 -25.89 15.38 -36.17
C GLY A 375 -25.96 16.91 -36.10
N VAL A 376 -25.24 17.53 -35.17
CA VAL A 376 -25.19 18.99 -35.01
C VAL A 376 -24.81 19.73 -36.31
N LEU A 377 -23.87 19.18 -37.05
CA LEU A 377 -23.41 19.79 -38.30
C LEU A 377 -24.41 19.62 -39.46
N ARG A 378 -25.25 18.57 -39.43
CA ARG A 378 -26.27 18.32 -40.46
C ARG A 378 -27.58 19.03 -40.18
N ASP A 379 -27.99 19.20 -38.91
CA ASP A 379 -29.22 19.86 -38.53
C ASP A 379 -29.14 21.38 -38.69
N ASN A 380 -27.97 21.96 -38.92
CA ASN A 380 -27.70 23.37 -39.19
C ASN A 380 -27.44 23.67 -40.70
N SER A 381 -27.73 22.76 -41.60
CA SER A 381 -27.70 22.94 -43.06
C SER A 381 -29.09 22.84 -43.64
#